data_3837a3bae05a7257be3f332f441a83a3
#
_entry.id   3837a3bae05a7257be3f332f441a83a3
#
_cell.length_a   1.000
_cell.length_b   1.000
_cell.length_c   1.000
_cell.angle_alpha   90.00
_cell.angle_beta   90.00
_cell.angle_gamma   90.00
#
_symmetry.space_group_name_H-M   'P 1'
#
loop_
_entity.id
_entity.type
_entity.pdbx_description
1 polymer ?
#
loop_
_entity_poly.entity_id
_entity_poly.type
_entity_poly.pdbx_seq_one_letter_code
_entity_poly.pdbx_strand_id
1 'polypeptide(L)'
;MTPQIPGYLLSFESAFLPLVAAIALGLIWIGAARMKAPAQLRYATAGALSAALIAWLAAAQYLGAANAYFASTEAFVPTLMFGLLIPVIIAAIGRRLSGSVSSLVSAIPLPWLVAAQIYRVGGGIFLVLWADGRLPWQFALPAGFGDVATGTFAVAVAVLLARNAAGARRAAYAWCLFGIADLAVAVTMGALTSPGPAHLFARAAPNLLISSYPLVMVPTFAVPMALMLHGLVLWRLRRETVSNARLAVA
;
A
#
# COMPACT_ATOMS: atom_id res chain seq x y z
N MET A 1 -5.55 -10.80 26.34
CA MET A 1 -6.78 -9.98 26.31
C MET A 1 -7.08 -9.61 24.87
N THR A 2 -8.27 -9.85 24.36
CA THR A 2 -8.69 -9.37 23.04
C THR A 2 -9.06 -7.89 23.14
N PRO A 3 -8.57 -7.02 22.23
CA PRO A 3 -8.93 -5.61 22.27
C PRO A 3 -10.41 -5.42 21.94
N GLN A 4 -11.04 -4.43 22.57
CA GLN A 4 -12.40 -4.03 22.21
C GLN A 4 -12.36 -3.28 20.87
N ILE A 5 -13.08 -3.79 19.89
CA ILE A 5 -13.17 -3.22 18.53
C ILE A 5 -14.25 -2.13 18.53
N PRO A 6 -13.93 -0.85 18.23
CA PRO A 6 -14.94 0.19 18.09
C PRO A 6 -15.86 -0.07 16.90
N GLY A 7 -17.17 0.17 17.06
CA GLY A 7 -18.14 -0.06 15.98
C GLY A 7 -17.85 0.75 14.70
N TYR A 8 -17.37 1.97 14.84
CA TYR A 8 -17.02 2.82 13.69
C TYR A 8 -15.85 2.25 12.85
N LEU A 9 -14.99 1.40 13.45
CA LEU A 9 -13.88 0.78 12.74
C LEU A 9 -14.37 -0.23 11.72
N LEU A 10 -15.42 -1.00 12.01
CA LEU A 10 -16.06 -1.90 11.05
C LEU A 10 -16.67 -1.10 9.88
N SER A 11 -17.36 0.01 10.18
CA SER A 11 -17.92 0.89 9.15
C SER A 11 -16.84 1.52 8.28
N PHE A 12 -15.73 1.97 8.87
CA PHE A 12 -14.58 2.49 8.15
C PHE A 12 -14.03 1.44 7.18
N GLU A 13 -13.70 0.26 7.67
CA GLU A 13 -13.10 -0.81 6.87
C GLU A 13 -14.03 -1.31 5.76
N SER A 14 -15.33 -1.39 6.01
CA SER A 14 -16.32 -1.79 5.00
C SER A 14 -16.44 -0.81 3.82
N ALA A 15 -16.06 0.45 4.01
CA ALA A 15 -15.97 1.45 2.94
C ALA A 15 -14.55 1.55 2.35
N PHE A 16 -13.54 1.50 3.22
CA PHE A 16 -12.14 1.74 2.84
C PHE A 16 -11.56 0.62 1.97
N LEU A 17 -11.76 -0.64 2.33
CA LEU A 17 -11.18 -1.76 1.56
C LEU A 17 -11.74 -1.88 0.15
N PRO A 18 -13.08 -1.78 -0.08
CA PRO A 18 -13.62 -1.74 -1.44
C PRO A 18 -13.11 -0.55 -2.25
N LEU A 19 -12.91 0.62 -1.61
CA LEU A 19 -12.33 1.77 -2.28
C LEU A 19 -10.90 1.49 -2.75
N VAL A 20 -10.04 0.94 -1.89
CA VAL A 20 -8.65 0.58 -2.25
C VAL A 20 -8.64 -0.47 -3.38
N ALA A 21 -9.50 -1.48 -3.29
CA ALA A 21 -9.63 -2.51 -4.33
C ALA A 21 -10.14 -1.92 -5.65
N ALA A 22 -11.13 -1.03 -5.61
CA ALA A 22 -11.67 -0.36 -6.80
C ALA A 22 -10.60 0.52 -7.49
N ILE A 23 -9.79 1.25 -6.73
CA ILE A 23 -8.67 2.03 -7.27
C ILE A 23 -7.68 1.10 -7.97
N ALA A 24 -7.29 -0.01 -7.35
CA ALA A 24 -6.36 -0.97 -7.95
C ALA A 24 -6.94 -1.63 -9.22
N LEU A 25 -8.20 -2.06 -9.19
CA LEU A 25 -8.92 -2.56 -10.38
C LEU A 25 -8.95 -1.50 -11.48
N GLY A 26 -9.29 -0.26 -11.16
CA GLY A 26 -9.28 0.85 -12.11
C GLY A 26 -7.92 1.01 -12.79
N LEU A 27 -6.82 0.96 -12.05
CA LEU A 27 -5.46 1.01 -12.61
C LEU A 27 -5.18 -0.17 -13.57
N ILE A 28 -5.56 -1.39 -13.20
CA ILE A 28 -5.40 -2.58 -14.03
C ILE A 28 -6.13 -2.40 -15.36
N TRP A 29 -7.39 -1.96 -15.34
CA TRP A 29 -8.19 -1.78 -16.55
C TRP A 29 -7.76 -0.57 -17.38
N ILE A 30 -7.28 0.51 -16.78
CA ILE A 30 -6.62 1.63 -17.47
C ILE A 30 -5.36 1.14 -18.19
N GLY A 31 -4.55 0.31 -17.53
CA GLY A 31 -3.37 -0.32 -18.15
C GLY A 31 -3.73 -1.19 -19.35
N ALA A 32 -4.74 -2.06 -19.18
CA ALA A 32 -5.22 -2.92 -20.26
C ALA A 32 -5.75 -2.13 -21.47
N ALA A 33 -6.51 -1.04 -21.21
CA ALA A 33 -7.04 -0.19 -22.27
C ALA A 33 -5.92 0.48 -23.10
N ARG A 34 -4.77 0.75 -22.49
CA ARG A 34 -3.61 1.43 -23.12
C ARG A 34 -2.49 0.50 -23.55
N MET A 35 -2.54 -0.77 -23.19
CA MET A 35 -1.53 -1.76 -23.55
C MET A 35 -1.52 -2.00 -25.06
N LYS A 36 -0.36 -1.89 -25.71
CA LYS A 36 -0.18 -2.19 -27.14
C LYS A 36 -0.03 -3.71 -27.34
N ALA A 37 -1.16 -4.42 -27.37
CA ALA A 37 -1.23 -5.87 -27.56
C ALA A 37 -2.60 -6.28 -28.13
N PRO A 38 -2.75 -7.51 -28.68
CA PRO A 38 -4.04 -8.03 -29.10
C PRO A 38 -5.08 -7.99 -27.96
N ALA A 39 -6.34 -7.74 -28.29
CA ALA A 39 -7.41 -7.59 -27.31
C ALA A 39 -7.53 -8.78 -26.35
N GLN A 40 -7.41 -10.00 -26.87
CA GLN A 40 -7.45 -11.22 -26.07
C GLN A 40 -6.36 -11.22 -24.97
N LEU A 41 -5.11 -10.87 -25.30
CA LEU A 41 -4.01 -10.83 -24.32
C LEU A 41 -4.23 -9.74 -23.28
N ARG A 42 -4.70 -8.55 -23.70
CA ARG A 42 -5.00 -7.43 -22.78
C ARG A 42 -6.03 -7.82 -21.74
N TYR A 43 -7.16 -8.36 -22.19
CA TYR A 43 -8.27 -8.73 -21.30
C TYR A 43 -7.96 -9.97 -20.45
N ALA A 44 -7.25 -10.95 -21.02
CA ALA A 44 -6.79 -12.11 -20.24
C ALA A 44 -5.83 -11.68 -19.11
N THR A 45 -4.87 -10.79 -19.41
CA THR A 45 -3.93 -10.28 -18.40
C THR A 45 -4.65 -9.45 -17.33
N ALA A 46 -5.57 -8.56 -17.72
CA ALA A 46 -6.34 -7.75 -16.78
C ALA A 46 -7.25 -8.62 -15.90
N GLY A 47 -7.93 -9.60 -16.50
CA GLY A 47 -8.77 -10.56 -15.78
C GLY A 47 -7.99 -11.36 -14.76
N ALA A 48 -6.82 -11.89 -15.14
CA ALA A 48 -5.94 -12.64 -14.24
C ALA A 48 -5.45 -11.78 -13.06
N LEU A 49 -5.02 -10.53 -13.32
CA LEU A 49 -4.60 -9.60 -12.26
C LEU A 49 -5.76 -9.19 -11.35
N SER A 50 -6.96 -8.98 -11.91
CA SER A 50 -8.16 -8.67 -11.13
C SER A 50 -8.56 -9.84 -10.25
N ALA A 51 -8.55 -11.07 -10.78
CA ALA A 51 -8.82 -12.28 -10.01
C ALA A 51 -7.80 -12.48 -8.88
N ALA A 52 -6.51 -12.28 -9.16
CA ALA A 52 -5.45 -12.36 -8.15
C ALA A 52 -5.63 -11.32 -7.03
N LEU A 53 -5.99 -10.07 -7.38
CA LEU A 53 -6.28 -9.02 -6.40
C LEU A 53 -7.46 -9.36 -5.50
N ILE A 54 -8.57 -9.85 -6.09
CA ILE A 54 -9.77 -10.24 -5.34
C ILE A 54 -9.47 -11.44 -4.45
N ALA A 55 -8.76 -12.43 -4.96
CA ALA A 55 -8.35 -13.62 -4.19
C ALA A 55 -7.45 -13.22 -3.01
N TRP A 56 -6.51 -12.30 -3.22
CA TRP A 56 -5.66 -11.78 -2.13
C TRP A 56 -6.49 -11.04 -1.08
N LEU A 57 -7.41 -10.14 -1.49
CA LEU A 57 -8.29 -9.44 -0.55
C LEU A 57 -9.13 -10.43 0.27
N ALA A 58 -9.73 -11.42 -0.38
CA ALA A 58 -10.52 -12.46 0.29
C ALA A 58 -9.68 -13.30 1.26
N ALA A 59 -8.47 -13.69 0.86
CA ALA A 59 -7.55 -14.42 1.73
C ALA A 59 -7.13 -13.59 2.94
N ALA A 60 -6.78 -12.30 2.74
CA ALA A 60 -6.42 -11.40 3.82
C ALA A 60 -7.59 -11.21 4.81
N GLN A 61 -8.83 -11.04 4.31
CA GLN A 61 -10.03 -10.94 5.15
C GLN A 61 -10.28 -12.24 5.94
N TYR A 62 -10.21 -13.38 5.27
CA TYR A 62 -10.41 -14.68 5.92
C TYR A 62 -9.39 -14.92 7.03
N LEU A 63 -8.11 -14.73 6.74
CA LEU A 63 -7.02 -14.90 7.72
C LEU A 63 -7.10 -13.85 8.84
N GLY A 64 -7.45 -12.60 8.52
CA GLY A 64 -7.66 -11.55 9.51
C GLY A 64 -8.80 -11.88 10.47
N ALA A 65 -9.97 -12.30 9.95
CA ALA A 65 -11.12 -12.69 10.75
C ALA A 65 -10.86 -13.95 11.59
N ALA A 66 -10.01 -14.86 11.09
CA ALA A 66 -9.54 -16.04 11.83
C ALA A 66 -8.46 -15.74 12.87
N ASN A 67 -8.09 -14.47 13.08
CA ASN A 67 -7.01 -14.03 13.98
C ASN A 67 -5.63 -14.64 13.65
N ALA A 68 -5.39 -15.06 12.40
CA ALA A 68 -4.12 -15.66 11.98
C ALA A 68 -2.92 -14.70 12.09
N TYR A 69 -3.18 -13.40 12.13
CA TYR A 69 -2.17 -12.33 12.23
C TYR A 69 -2.06 -11.74 13.65
N PHE A 70 -2.82 -12.25 14.61
CA PHE A 70 -2.82 -11.69 15.96
C PHE A 70 -1.42 -11.80 16.59
N ALA A 71 -0.97 -10.68 17.18
CA ALA A 71 0.35 -10.59 17.76
C ALA A 71 0.50 -11.53 18.97
N SER A 72 1.56 -12.33 18.98
CA SER A 72 1.90 -13.28 20.04
C SER A 72 3.32 -13.01 20.56
N THR A 73 3.52 -13.12 21.85
CA THR A 73 4.84 -13.04 22.50
C THR A 73 5.73 -14.23 22.19
N GLU A 74 5.15 -15.35 21.77
CA GLU A 74 5.86 -16.60 21.51
C GLU A 74 6.38 -16.71 20.08
N ALA A 75 5.81 -15.93 19.13
CA ALA A 75 6.21 -15.99 17.74
C ALA A 75 7.54 -15.26 17.51
N PHE A 76 8.55 -15.95 17.01
CA PHE A 76 9.85 -15.37 16.64
C PHE A 76 9.71 -14.32 15.50
N VAL A 77 8.86 -14.60 14.51
CA VAL A 77 8.50 -13.65 13.44
C VAL A 77 6.99 -13.41 13.51
N PRO A 78 6.54 -12.16 13.64
CA PRO A 78 5.13 -11.86 13.62
C PRO A 78 4.48 -12.34 12.32
N THR A 79 3.42 -13.15 12.42
CA THR A 79 2.69 -13.68 11.25
C THR A 79 2.16 -12.58 10.33
N LEU A 80 1.90 -11.40 10.89
CA LEU A 80 1.57 -10.17 10.18
C LEU A 80 2.58 -9.82 9.07
N MET A 81 3.89 -10.08 9.31
CA MET A 81 4.94 -9.79 8.31
C MET A 81 4.77 -10.62 7.04
N PHE A 82 4.28 -11.86 7.15
CA PHE A 82 3.97 -12.68 5.98
C PHE A 82 2.81 -12.09 5.19
N GLY A 83 1.74 -11.64 5.86
CA GLY A 83 0.61 -10.95 5.22
C GLY A 83 1.03 -9.67 4.50
N LEU A 84 2.03 -8.96 5.02
CA LEU A 84 2.58 -7.75 4.42
C LEU A 84 3.52 -8.04 3.24
N LEU A 85 4.49 -8.95 3.40
CA LEU A 85 5.60 -9.12 2.45
C LEU A 85 5.27 -10.06 1.29
N ILE A 86 4.53 -11.15 1.53
CA ILE A 86 4.25 -12.16 0.50
C ILE A 86 3.55 -11.55 -0.73
N PRO A 87 2.50 -10.73 -0.61
CA PRO A 87 1.86 -10.13 -1.79
C PRO A 87 2.81 -9.23 -2.59
N VAL A 88 3.68 -8.48 -1.90
CA VAL A 88 4.68 -7.59 -2.56
C VAL A 88 5.69 -8.42 -3.34
N ILE A 89 6.19 -9.50 -2.76
CA ILE A 89 7.16 -10.41 -3.39
C ILE A 89 6.52 -11.08 -4.62
N ILE A 90 5.31 -11.63 -4.48
CA ILE A 90 4.58 -12.25 -5.60
C ILE A 90 4.37 -11.27 -6.74
N ALA A 91 3.93 -10.03 -6.45
CA ALA A 91 3.73 -9.00 -7.46
C ALA A 91 5.04 -8.61 -8.15
N ALA A 92 6.14 -8.47 -7.41
CA ALA A 92 7.45 -8.14 -7.95
C ALA A 92 7.99 -9.26 -8.87
N ILE A 93 7.83 -10.53 -8.47
CA ILE A 93 8.21 -11.71 -9.27
C ILE A 93 7.32 -11.78 -10.51
N GLY A 94 5.99 -11.71 -10.35
CA GLY A 94 5.04 -11.78 -11.46
C GLY A 94 5.32 -10.72 -12.53
N ARG A 95 5.62 -9.48 -12.13
CA ARG A 95 6.02 -8.42 -13.06
C ARG A 95 7.34 -8.71 -13.79
N ARG A 96 8.30 -9.36 -13.11
CA ARG A 96 9.60 -9.70 -13.73
C ARG A 96 9.49 -10.88 -14.69
N LEU A 97 8.71 -11.89 -14.34
CA LEU A 97 8.59 -13.13 -15.13
C LEU A 97 7.55 -13.03 -16.25
N SER A 98 6.55 -12.15 -16.13
CA SER A 98 5.50 -12.01 -17.16
C SER A 98 5.66 -10.73 -17.97
N GLY A 99 5.96 -10.90 -19.27
CA GLY A 99 6.03 -9.80 -20.23
C GLY A 99 4.70 -9.08 -20.41
N SER A 100 3.56 -9.80 -20.35
CA SER A 100 2.23 -9.22 -20.45
C SER A 100 1.88 -8.35 -19.22
N VAL A 101 2.19 -8.82 -18.00
CA VAL A 101 2.04 -8.02 -16.78
C VAL A 101 2.92 -6.78 -16.83
N SER A 102 4.20 -6.93 -17.21
CA SER A 102 5.11 -5.78 -17.35
C SER A 102 4.63 -4.77 -18.37
N SER A 103 4.08 -5.22 -19.51
CA SER A 103 3.54 -4.37 -20.57
C SER A 103 2.29 -3.63 -20.10
N LEU A 104 1.36 -4.31 -19.41
CA LEU A 104 0.15 -3.71 -18.86
C LEU A 104 0.50 -2.62 -17.84
N VAL A 105 1.36 -2.92 -16.87
CA VAL A 105 1.79 -1.96 -15.83
C VAL A 105 2.54 -0.78 -16.44
N SER A 106 3.35 -1.01 -17.49
CA SER A 106 4.03 0.06 -18.23
C SER A 106 3.07 1.00 -18.95
N ALA A 107 1.89 0.52 -19.33
CA ALA A 107 0.87 1.30 -20.03
C ALA A 107 0.04 2.21 -19.11
N ILE A 108 0.08 1.99 -17.78
CA ILE A 108 -0.60 2.87 -16.81
C ILE A 108 0.12 4.22 -16.79
N PRO A 109 -0.55 5.37 -16.99
CA PRO A 109 0.08 6.68 -16.91
C PRO A 109 0.64 6.95 -15.51
N LEU A 110 1.85 7.51 -15.43
CA LEU A 110 2.52 7.81 -14.18
C LEU A 110 1.69 8.67 -13.22
N PRO A 111 0.97 9.74 -13.68
CA PRO A 111 0.10 10.52 -12.80
C PRO A 111 -0.98 9.68 -12.11
N TRP A 112 -1.53 8.67 -12.77
CA TRP A 112 -2.56 7.80 -12.17
C TRP A 112 -1.98 6.86 -11.10
N LEU A 113 -0.76 6.35 -11.29
CA LEU A 113 -0.06 5.55 -10.27
C LEU A 113 0.19 6.37 -8.99
N VAL A 114 0.52 7.66 -9.16
CA VAL A 114 0.73 8.58 -8.04
C VAL A 114 -0.61 8.95 -7.40
N ALA A 115 -1.61 9.37 -8.19
CA ALA A 115 -2.93 9.76 -7.69
C ALA A 115 -3.64 8.63 -6.93
N ALA A 116 -3.42 7.38 -7.33
CA ALA A 116 -3.99 6.23 -6.66
C ALA A 116 -3.65 6.17 -5.16
N GLN A 117 -2.52 6.74 -4.73
CA GLN A 117 -2.12 6.78 -3.32
C GLN A 117 -2.98 7.71 -2.45
N ILE A 118 -3.99 8.42 -3.01
CA ILE A 118 -4.93 9.26 -2.24
C ILE A 118 -5.64 8.47 -1.13
N TYR A 119 -5.86 7.16 -1.32
CA TYR A 119 -6.51 6.33 -0.31
C TYR A 119 -5.75 6.31 1.02
N ARG A 120 -4.43 6.63 1.03
CA ARG A 120 -3.64 6.71 2.26
C ARG A 120 -4.13 7.78 3.23
N VAL A 121 -4.91 8.76 2.79
CA VAL A 121 -5.61 9.68 3.70
C VAL A 121 -6.48 8.91 4.71
N GLY A 122 -6.96 7.72 4.36
CA GLY A 122 -7.63 6.81 5.28
C GLY A 122 -6.78 6.37 6.48
N GLY A 123 -5.44 6.48 6.43
CA GLY A 123 -4.56 6.29 7.59
C GLY A 123 -4.79 7.28 8.73
N GLY A 124 -5.54 8.37 8.48
CA GLY A 124 -6.07 9.25 9.53
C GLY A 124 -6.88 8.50 10.60
N ILE A 125 -7.38 7.30 10.32
CA ILE A 125 -8.02 6.42 11.31
C ILE A 125 -7.11 6.12 12.51
N PHE A 126 -5.79 6.06 12.30
CA PHE A 126 -4.85 5.86 13.41
C PHE A 126 -4.85 7.03 14.38
N LEU A 127 -5.03 8.26 13.90
CA LEU A 127 -5.13 9.45 14.75
C LEU A 127 -6.43 9.45 15.56
N VAL A 128 -7.54 9.02 14.95
CA VAL A 128 -8.82 8.85 15.64
C VAL A 128 -8.70 7.81 16.75
N LEU A 129 -8.13 6.63 16.44
CA LEU A 129 -7.93 5.57 17.43
C LEU A 129 -6.97 5.96 18.54
N TRP A 130 -5.99 6.80 18.27
CA TRP A 130 -5.13 7.38 19.30
C TRP A 130 -5.90 8.35 20.19
N ALA A 131 -6.67 9.25 19.62
CA ALA A 131 -7.50 10.20 20.39
C ALA A 131 -8.50 9.48 21.29
N ASP A 132 -9.00 8.32 20.88
CA ASP A 132 -9.87 7.43 21.67
C ASP A 132 -9.09 6.57 22.69
N GLY A 133 -7.76 6.77 22.83
CA GLY A 133 -6.92 6.01 23.77
C GLY A 133 -6.72 4.53 23.41
N ARG A 134 -6.98 4.14 22.16
CA ARG A 134 -6.94 2.74 21.69
C ARG A 134 -5.64 2.34 21.01
N LEU A 135 -4.86 3.31 20.54
CA LEU A 135 -3.54 3.08 19.96
C LEU A 135 -2.48 3.90 20.68
N PRO A 136 -1.27 3.37 20.88
CA PRO A 136 -0.17 4.12 21.44
C PRO A 136 0.28 5.22 20.48
N TRP A 137 0.56 6.42 20.99
CA TRP A 137 0.96 7.58 20.20
C TRP A 137 2.25 7.34 19.39
N GLN A 138 3.15 6.49 19.91
CA GLN A 138 4.42 6.16 19.26
C GLN A 138 4.22 5.51 17.90
N PHE A 139 3.12 4.77 17.71
CA PHE A 139 2.71 4.22 16.44
C PHE A 139 1.76 5.17 15.69
N ALA A 140 0.70 5.59 16.36
CA ALA A 140 -0.44 6.22 15.71
C ALA A 140 -0.11 7.58 15.09
N LEU A 141 0.71 8.41 15.78
CA LEU A 141 1.03 9.75 15.26
C LEU A 141 1.91 9.69 14.01
N PRO A 142 3.09 9.01 14.01
CA PRO A 142 3.89 8.97 12.80
C PRO A 142 3.16 8.27 11.64
N ALA A 143 2.51 7.13 11.88
CA ALA A 143 1.80 6.40 10.83
C ALA A 143 0.61 7.20 10.28
N GLY A 144 -0.21 7.82 11.15
CA GLY A 144 -1.38 8.57 10.73
C GLY A 144 -1.03 9.86 10.00
N PHE A 145 -0.12 10.67 10.53
CA PHE A 145 0.29 11.91 9.85
C PHE A 145 1.05 11.64 8.55
N GLY A 146 1.93 10.64 8.54
CA GLY A 146 2.66 10.25 7.34
C GLY A 146 1.76 9.76 6.22
N ASP A 147 0.78 8.91 6.54
CA ASP A 147 -0.22 8.42 5.60
C ASP A 147 -1.06 9.57 5.03
N VAL A 148 -1.61 10.44 5.90
CA VAL A 148 -2.41 11.60 5.47
C VAL A 148 -1.58 12.54 4.59
N ALA A 149 -0.35 12.84 4.97
CA ALA A 149 0.53 13.69 4.18
C ALA A 149 0.83 13.04 2.82
N THR A 150 1.24 11.77 2.79
CA THR A 150 1.53 11.06 1.53
C THR A 150 0.32 11.04 0.60
N GLY A 151 -0.87 10.71 1.12
CA GLY A 151 -2.10 10.67 0.34
C GLY A 151 -2.52 12.04 -0.19
N THR A 152 -2.43 13.08 0.63
CA THR A 152 -2.79 14.45 0.24
C THR A 152 -1.84 14.98 -0.83
N PHE A 153 -0.53 14.84 -0.64
CA PHE A 153 0.46 15.31 -1.61
C PHE A 153 0.47 14.47 -2.90
N ALA A 154 -0.05 13.23 -2.89
CA ALA A 154 -0.21 12.42 -4.09
C ALA A 154 -1.00 13.17 -5.18
N VAL A 155 -2.08 13.86 -4.80
CA VAL A 155 -2.91 14.61 -5.75
C VAL A 155 -2.11 15.77 -6.38
N ALA A 156 -1.41 16.55 -5.56
CA ALA A 156 -0.59 17.66 -6.05
C ALA A 156 0.50 17.19 -7.02
N VAL A 157 1.24 16.12 -6.64
CA VAL A 157 2.30 15.55 -7.47
C VAL A 157 1.75 14.96 -8.77
N ALA A 158 0.60 14.29 -8.72
CA ALA A 158 -0.06 13.75 -9.90
C ALA A 158 -0.46 14.86 -10.89
N VAL A 159 -0.98 15.99 -10.38
CA VAL A 159 -1.31 17.17 -11.21
C VAL A 159 -0.06 17.77 -11.85
N LEU A 160 1.04 17.93 -11.10
CA LEU A 160 2.31 18.41 -11.65
C LEU A 160 2.81 17.50 -12.77
N LEU A 161 2.75 16.18 -12.59
CA LEU A 161 3.14 15.19 -13.60
C LEU A 161 2.22 15.25 -14.84
N ALA A 162 0.90 15.37 -14.64
CA ALA A 162 -0.06 15.44 -15.73
C ALA A 162 0.12 16.69 -16.60
N ARG A 163 0.54 17.80 -15.98
CA ARG A 163 0.81 19.09 -16.65
C ARG A 163 2.22 19.20 -17.22
N ASN A 164 3.07 18.18 -17.06
CA ASN A 164 4.48 18.21 -17.41
C ASN A 164 5.20 19.44 -16.81
N ALA A 165 4.84 19.84 -15.59
CA ALA A 165 5.38 21.02 -14.94
C ALA A 165 6.88 20.88 -14.67
N ALA A 166 7.61 22.00 -14.69
CA ALA A 166 9.03 22.02 -14.35
C ALA A 166 9.24 21.45 -12.94
N GLY A 167 10.18 20.51 -12.79
CA GLY A 167 10.45 19.84 -11.51
C GLY A 167 9.47 18.72 -11.09
N ALA A 168 8.38 18.45 -11.83
CA ALA A 168 7.39 17.43 -11.50
C ALA A 168 8.01 16.06 -11.19
N ARG A 169 9.05 15.66 -11.95
CA ARG A 169 9.75 14.38 -11.72
C ARG A 169 10.54 14.38 -10.40
N ARG A 170 11.18 15.49 -10.05
CA ARG A 170 11.91 15.64 -8.77
C ARG A 170 10.91 15.58 -7.61
N ALA A 171 9.78 16.29 -7.74
CA ALA A 171 8.69 16.23 -6.77
C ALA A 171 8.16 14.79 -6.58
N ALA A 172 7.97 14.04 -7.68
CA ALA A 172 7.54 12.65 -7.63
C ALA A 172 8.57 11.74 -6.95
N TYR A 173 9.87 11.93 -7.20
CA TYR A 173 10.92 11.20 -6.48
C TYR A 173 10.91 11.51 -4.98
N ALA A 174 10.90 12.79 -4.60
CA ALA A 174 10.89 13.21 -3.20
C ALA A 174 9.66 12.67 -2.46
N TRP A 175 8.48 12.84 -3.07
CA TRP A 175 7.23 12.31 -2.53
C TRP A 175 7.26 10.78 -2.39
N CYS A 176 7.78 10.07 -3.38
CA CYS A 176 7.85 8.62 -3.34
C CYS A 176 8.81 8.11 -2.26
N LEU A 177 9.97 8.76 -2.08
CA LEU A 177 10.91 8.43 -1.01
C LEU A 177 10.30 8.73 0.36
N PHE A 178 9.60 9.85 0.51
CA PHE A 178 8.87 10.20 1.74
C PHE A 178 7.84 9.12 2.08
N GLY A 179 6.99 8.72 1.11
CA GLY A 179 5.95 7.71 1.35
C GLY A 179 6.51 6.32 1.67
N ILE A 180 7.67 5.94 1.10
CA ILE A 180 8.36 4.69 1.47
C ILE A 180 8.95 4.79 2.88
N ALA A 181 9.58 5.91 3.22
CA ALA A 181 10.13 6.13 4.56
C ALA A 181 9.04 6.11 5.63
N ASP A 182 7.90 6.75 5.35
CA ASP A 182 6.74 6.72 6.22
C ASP A 182 6.21 5.29 6.45
N LEU A 183 6.05 4.48 5.38
CA LEU A 183 5.67 3.07 5.53
C LEU A 183 6.70 2.27 6.35
N ALA A 184 8.00 2.54 6.16
CA ALA A 184 9.04 1.89 6.96
C ALA A 184 8.93 2.27 8.44
N VAL A 185 8.66 3.55 8.74
CA VAL A 185 8.42 4.03 10.12
C VAL A 185 7.16 3.38 10.69
N ALA A 186 6.04 3.37 9.96
CA ALA A 186 4.78 2.77 10.41
C ALA A 186 4.94 1.27 10.73
N VAL A 187 5.59 0.49 9.85
CA VAL A 187 5.84 -0.94 10.07
C VAL A 187 6.76 -1.16 11.26
N THR A 188 7.84 -0.37 11.36
CA THR A 188 8.79 -0.46 12.47
C THR A 188 8.11 -0.13 13.80
N MET A 189 7.39 0.99 13.88
CA MET A 189 6.69 1.39 15.10
C MET A 189 5.54 0.43 15.44
N GLY A 190 4.88 -0.13 14.42
CA GLY A 190 3.91 -1.22 14.60
C GLY A 190 4.54 -2.42 15.32
N ALA A 191 5.71 -2.88 14.88
CA ALA A 191 6.43 -3.99 15.50
C ALA A 191 6.94 -3.64 16.90
N LEU A 192 7.49 -2.44 17.09
CA LEU A 192 8.06 -2.00 18.37
C LEU A 192 7.03 -1.73 19.45
N THR A 193 5.77 -1.50 19.08
CA THR A 193 4.65 -1.25 20.03
C THR A 193 3.73 -2.45 20.23
N SER A 194 3.81 -3.47 19.37
CA SER A 194 3.00 -4.69 19.47
C SER A 194 3.70 -5.78 20.28
N PRO A 195 2.95 -6.71 20.93
CA PRO A 195 3.54 -7.88 21.56
C PRO A 195 4.40 -8.67 20.58
N GLY A 196 5.57 -9.11 21.04
CA GLY A 196 6.51 -9.89 20.23
C GLY A 196 7.95 -9.66 20.64
N PRO A 197 8.92 -10.27 19.95
CA PRO A 197 10.34 -10.20 20.31
C PRO A 197 10.93 -8.78 20.18
N ALA A 198 10.32 -7.91 19.36
CA ALA A 198 10.74 -6.52 19.15
C ALA A 198 9.98 -5.50 20.02
N HIS A 199 9.15 -5.93 20.97
CA HIS A 199 8.31 -5.05 21.78
C HIS A 199 9.15 -4.17 22.73
N LEU A 200 9.37 -2.92 22.37
CA LEU A 200 10.17 -1.97 23.13
C LEU A 200 9.33 -0.84 23.76
N PHE A 201 8.31 -0.35 23.04
CA PHE A 201 7.49 0.80 23.44
C PHE A 201 6.08 0.40 23.81
N ALA A 202 5.39 1.27 24.55
CA ALA A 202 3.99 1.10 24.94
C ALA A 202 3.71 -0.21 25.72
N ARG A 203 4.64 -0.68 26.55
CA ARG A 203 4.54 -1.97 27.27
C ARG A 203 3.34 -2.06 28.21
N ALA A 204 2.92 -0.94 28.80
CA ALA A 204 1.72 -0.88 29.65
C ALA A 204 0.40 -0.95 28.87
N ALA A 205 0.41 -0.52 27.59
CA ALA A 205 -0.74 -0.53 26.69
C ALA A 205 -0.30 -0.92 25.29
N PRO A 206 -0.01 -2.20 25.05
CA PRO A 206 0.52 -2.66 23.77
C PRO A 206 -0.46 -2.49 22.62
N ASN A 207 0.08 -2.29 21.41
CA ASN A 207 -0.68 -2.15 20.18
C ASN A 207 -1.24 -3.51 19.70
N LEU A 208 -2.33 -3.95 20.31
CA LEU A 208 -3.02 -5.18 19.92
C LEU A 208 -3.93 -4.96 18.72
N LEU A 209 -4.43 -3.74 18.55
CA LEU A 209 -5.47 -3.43 17.58
C LEU A 209 -4.96 -3.57 16.15
N ILE A 210 -3.68 -3.22 15.87
CA ILE A 210 -3.10 -3.30 14.53
C ILE A 210 -3.06 -4.74 13.97
N SER A 211 -2.99 -5.74 14.84
CA SER A 211 -3.01 -7.15 14.47
C SER A 211 -4.39 -7.81 14.61
N SER A 212 -5.42 -7.03 14.98
CA SER A 212 -6.79 -7.50 15.16
C SER A 212 -7.68 -7.10 14.01
N TYR A 213 -8.59 -7.99 13.61
CA TYR A 213 -9.62 -7.65 12.62
C TYR A 213 -10.60 -6.60 13.20
N PRO A 214 -11.01 -5.56 12.43
CA PRO A 214 -10.73 -5.36 11.02
C PRO A 214 -9.43 -4.56 10.72
N LEU A 215 -8.80 -3.90 11.72
CA LEU A 215 -7.67 -3.00 11.47
C LEU A 215 -6.45 -3.70 10.84
N VAL A 216 -6.29 -5.01 11.07
CA VAL A 216 -5.24 -5.85 10.46
C VAL A 216 -5.26 -5.84 8.93
N MET A 217 -6.37 -5.46 8.32
CA MET A 217 -6.49 -5.31 6.87
C MET A 217 -5.63 -4.16 6.33
N VAL A 218 -5.33 -3.16 7.15
CA VAL A 218 -4.41 -2.08 6.73
C VAL A 218 -3.00 -2.64 6.46
N PRO A 219 -2.31 -3.33 7.41
CA PRO A 219 -0.98 -3.88 7.16
C PRO A 219 -0.95 -5.10 6.23
N THR A 220 -2.06 -5.81 6.01
CA THR A 220 -2.08 -7.01 5.16
C THR A 220 -2.64 -6.78 3.75
N PHE A 221 -3.27 -5.64 3.49
CA PHE A 221 -3.79 -5.29 2.17
C PHE A 221 -3.40 -3.87 1.73
N ALA A 222 -3.72 -2.82 2.52
CA ALA A 222 -3.48 -1.44 2.09
C ALA A 222 -1.99 -1.07 2.05
N VAL A 223 -1.19 -1.47 3.03
CA VAL A 223 0.27 -1.23 3.08
C VAL A 223 1.02 -1.96 1.97
N PRO A 224 0.82 -3.27 1.71
CA PRO A 224 1.42 -3.92 0.55
C PRO A 224 1.05 -3.25 -0.78
N MET A 225 -0.20 -2.82 -0.94
CA MET A 225 -0.65 -2.08 -2.12
C MET A 225 0.13 -0.76 -2.27
N ALA A 226 0.32 0.00 -1.18
CA ALA A 226 1.11 1.23 -1.19
C ALA A 226 2.56 0.97 -1.61
N LEU A 227 3.21 -0.06 -1.05
CA LEU A 227 4.58 -0.46 -1.40
C LEU A 227 4.71 -0.82 -2.88
N MET A 228 3.75 -1.60 -3.42
CA MET A 228 3.73 -1.95 -4.85
C MET A 228 3.61 -0.70 -5.72
N LEU A 229 2.69 0.22 -5.40
CA LEU A 229 2.49 1.46 -6.15
C LEU A 229 3.74 2.35 -6.10
N HIS A 230 4.37 2.55 -4.93
CA HIS A 230 5.64 3.29 -4.82
C HIS A 230 6.76 2.62 -5.62
N GLY A 231 6.87 1.29 -5.56
CA GLY A 231 7.82 0.53 -6.36
C GLY A 231 7.63 0.72 -7.86
N LEU A 232 6.37 0.74 -8.34
CA LEU A 232 6.03 1.00 -9.73
C LEU A 232 6.35 2.43 -10.16
N VAL A 233 6.05 3.43 -9.32
CA VAL A 233 6.40 4.85 -9.58
C VAL A 233 7.91 5.00 -9.71
N LEU A 234 8.71 4.48 -8.77
CA LEU A 234 10.18 4.55 -8.84
C LEU A 234 10.73 3.85 -10.08
N TRP A 235 10.21 2.68 -10.40
CA TRP A 235 10.62 1.95 -11.60
C TRP A 235 10.35 2.74 -12.88
N ARG A 236 9.17 3.37 -13.01
CA ARG A 236 8.80 4.22 -14.14
C ARG A 236 9.72 5.44 -14.25
N LEU A 237 9.92 6.16 -13.15
CA LEU A 237 10.79 7.33 -13.11
C LEU A 237 12.23 6.99 -13.56
N ARG A 238 12.78 5.86 -13.11
CA ARG A 238 14.13 5.41 -13.50
C ARG A 238 14.23 5.07 -15.00
N ARG A 239 13.25 4.35 -15.55
CA ARG A 239 13.27 3.96 -16.98
C ARG A 239 13.27 5.16 -17.91
N GLU A 240 12.43 6.14 -17.64
CA GLU A 240 12.33 7.34 -18.46
C GLU A 240 13.61 8.20 -18.40
N THR A 241 14.29 8.24 -17.25
CA THR A 241 15.59 8.94 -17.12
C THR A 241 16.64 8.29 -18.00
N VAL A 242 16.74 6.97 -18.02
CA VAL A 242 17.72 6.24 -18.84
C VAL A 242 17.42 6.39 -20.33
N SER A 243 16.14 6.40 -20.73
CA SER A 243 15.73 6.60 -22.12
C SER A 243 16.13 8.00 -22.62
N ASN A 244 15.84 9.03 -21.84
CA ASN A 244 16.19 10.42 -22.20
C ASN A 244 17.71 10.65 -22.26
N ALA A 245 18.48 10.04 -21.35
CA ALA A 245 19.94 10.13 -21.39
C ALA A 245 20.54 9.48 -22.65
N ARG A 246 19.98 8.36 -23.11
CA ARG A 246 20.43 7.70 -24.37
C ARG A 246 20.12 8.53 -25.61
N LEU A 247 18.97 9.21 -25.65
CA LEU A 247 18.58 10.09 -26.75
C LEU A 247 19.39 11.38 -26.79
N ALA A 248 19.96 11.83 -25.68
CA ALA A 248 20.80 13.02 -25.61
C ALA A 248 22.27 12.76 -26.05
N VAL A 249 22.68 11.48 -26.17
CA VAL A 249 24.04 11.05 -26.54
C VAL A 249 24.09 10.51 -27.98
N ALA A 250 22.95 10.25 -28.60
CA ALA A 250 22.80 9.82 -30.00
C ALA A 250 22.51 10.99 -30.92
#